data_6491726c27e1e5e96548e2112d9c32ed
#
_entry.id   6491726c27e1e5e96548e2112d9c32ed
#
_cell.length_a   1.000
_cell.length_b   1.000
_cell.length_c   1.000
_cell.angle_alpha   90.00
_cell.angle_beta   90.00
_cell.angle_gamma   90.00
#
_symmetry.space_group_name_H-M   'P 1'
#
loop_
_entity.id
_entity.type
_entity.pdbx_description
1 polymer ?
#
loop_
_entity_poly.entity_id
_entity_poly.type
_entity_poly.pdbx_seq_one_letter_code
_entity_poly.pdbx_strand_id
1 'polypeptide(L)'
;MTKTKSFIFAAVSAVALAACGGTDGGSRDSIRAVGSSTVFPFAKAVSESFVRTHPDFRSPIIEATGTGGGMKLFCAGLGASTPDMTHASRRMKASEFAGCQANGVTDIIEVQVGLDGIAFASAKNGITMNLTPKIVYEALAASPYGKPQTAKTWSDVDPSLPDLPILVYGPPSTSGTRDALKELVLEAGCETDPNMEALKETDKDRFGQLCTEVRSDGAYVDQGEQDNLIVQKIEGNPNAVGIFGYSYLEENSNKVQGLHMNGVAPTYENISSFEYPGARPLYVYVKKAHLDAIPGLKQYLAE
;
A
#
# COMPACT_ATOMS: atom_id res chain seq x y z
N MET A 1 -85.49 36.45 18.63
CA MET A 1 -84.52 35.84 17.74
C MET A 1 -83.14 36.03 18.34
N THR A 2 -82.70 35.12 19.14
CA THR A 2 -81.42 35.17 19.93
C THR A 2 -80.46 34.19 19.33
N LYS A 3 -79.33 34.63 18.77
CA LYS A 3 -78.25 33.78 18.23
C LYS A 3 -77.22 33.48 19.33
N THR A 4 -77.16 32.26 19.81
CA THR A 4 -76.17 31.76 20.69
C THR A 4 -74.89 31.43 19.96
N LYS A 5 -73.76 32.06 20.32
CA LYS A 5 -72.42 31.74 19.78
C LYS A 5 -71.76 30.73 20.72
N SER A 6 -71.53 29.53 20.23
CA SER A 6 -70.69 28.52 20.89
C SER A 6 -69.21 28.83 20.69
N PHE A 7 -68.46 28.98 21.78
CA PHE A 7 -66.99 29.03 21.75
C PHE A 7 -66.46 27.61 21.94
N ILE A 8 -65.71 27.13 20.92
CA ILE A 8 -64.97 25.87 21.00
C ILE A 8 -63.56 26.22 21.51
N PHE A 9 -63.24 25.70 22.74
CA PHE A 9 -61.88 25.75 23.25
C PHE A 9 -61.09 24.63 22.61
N ALA A 10 -60.10 24.97 21.78
CA ALA A 10 -59.11 24.00 21.29
C ALA A 10 -57.99 23.87 22.34
N ALA A 11 -57.89 22.72 23.00
CA ALA A 11 -56.77 22.37 23.82
C ALA A 11 -55.59 21.98 22.93
N VAL A 12 -54.56 22.81 22.93
CA VAL A 12 -53.28 22.50 22.29
C VAL A 12 -52.45 21.66 23.25
N SER A 13 -52.37 20.34 23.02
CA SER A 13 -51.44 19.45 23.70
C SER A 13 -50.03 19.66 23.14
N ALA A 14 -49.18 20.29 23.88
CA ALA A 14 -47.75 20.37 23.59
C ALA A 14 -47.12 19.00 23.88
N VAL A 15 -46.82 18.26 22.81
CA VAL A 15 -45.97 17.05 22.89
C VAL A 15 -44.54 17.54 22.99
N ALA A 16 -43.93 17.44 24.17
CA ALA A 16 -42.51 17.60 24.38
C ALA A 16 -41.79 16.42 23.73
N LEU A 17 -41.24 16.62 22.53
CA LEU A 17 -40.23 15.72 21.99
C LEU A 17 -38.96 15.86 22.87
N ALA A 18 -38.80 14.90 23.79
CA ALA A 18 -37.52 14.63 24.39
C ALA A 18 -36.56 14.19 23.26
N ALA A 19 -35.76 15.12 22.75
CA ALA A 19 -34.61 14.80 21.93
C ALA A 19 -33.65 14.03 22.84
N CYS A 20 -33.70 12.69 22.76
CA CYS A 20 -32.58 11.87 23.17
C CYS A 20 -31.41 12.25 22.25
N GLY A 21 -30.61 13.21 22.70
CA GLY A 21 -29.25 13.41 22.20
C GLY A 21 -28.46 12.15 22.55
N GLY A 22 -28.55 11.15 21.68
CA GLY A 22 -27.63 10.03 21.69
C GLY A 22 -26.26 10.61 21.43
N THR A 23 -25.42 10.71 22.47
CA THR A 23 -24.00 10.73 22.28
C THR A 23 -23.68 9.47 21.47
N ASP A 24 -23.21 9.63 20.24
CA ASP A 24 -22.68 8.56 19.39
C ASP A 24 -21.40 7.98 20.03
N GLY A 25 -21.54 7.39 21.21
CA GLY A 25 -20.59 6.56 21.89
C GLY A 25 -20.93 5.08 21.67
N GLY A 26 -21.41 4.72 20.47
CA GLY A 26 -21.63 3.32 20.11
C GLY A 26 -20.27 2.63 20.05
N SER A 27 -19.97 1.81 21.08
CA SER A 27 -18.82 0.94 21.01
C SER A 27 -19.05 -0.03 19.85
N ARG A 28 -18.16 0.00 18.84
CA ARG A 28 -18.13 -1.00 17.78
C ARG A 28 -17.67 -2.32 18.39
N ASP A 29 -18.30 -3.43 18.02
CA ASP A 29 -18.01 -4.78 18.50
C ASP A 29 -17.12 -5.60 17.53
N SER A 30 -16.59 -4.95 16.48
CA SER A 30 -15.69 -5.56 15.51
C SER A 30 -14.44 -4.70 15.30
N ILE A 31 -13.30 -5.35 15.22
CA ILE A 31 -12.02 -4.72 14.91
C ILE A 31 -12.07 -4.21 13.46
N ARG A 32 -11.55 -3.01 13.22
CA ARG A 32 -11.39 -2.45 11.88
C ARG A 32 -9.95 -2.05 11.61
N ALA A 33 -9.36 -2.65 10.58
CA ALA A 33 -8.02 -2.35 10.12
C ALA A 33 -8.04 -1.96 8.64
N VAL A 34 -7.26 -0.94 8.29
CA VAL A 34 -7.17 -0.40 6.93
C VAL A 34 -5.70 -0.24 6.54
N GLY A 35 -5.38 -0.03 5.28
CA GLY A 35 -4.03 0.40 4.89
C GLY A 35 -3.40 -0.40 3.75
N SER A 36 -2.13 -0.70 3.91
CA SER A 36 -1.26 -1.28 2.88
C SER A 36 -1.83 -2.53 2.22
N SER A 37 -1.90 -2.52 0.89
CA SER A 37 -2.22 -3.70 0.08
C SER A 37 -1.16 -4.79 0.17
N THR A 38 0.09 -4.44 0.44
CA THR A 38 1.18 -5.40 0.71
C THR A 38 0.95 -6.18 1.99
N VAL A 39 0.50 -5.52 3.07
CA VAL A 39 0.24 -6.16 4.37
C VAL A 39 -1.13 -6.86 4.40
N PHE A 40 -2.05 -6.48 3.52
CA PHE A 40 -3.42 -6.98 3.48
C PHE A 40 -3.55 -8.51 3.48
N PRO A 41 -2.82 -9.29 2.63
CA PRO A 41 -2.93 -10.75 2.64
C PRO A 41 -2.52 -11.37 3.98
N PHE A 42 -1.50 -10.85 4.63
CA PHE A 42 -1.05 -11.30 5.95
C PHE A 42 -2.09 -10.98 7.03
N ALA A 43 -2.61 -9.76 7.03
CA ALA A 43 -3.67 -9.35 7.96
C ALA A 43 -4.96 -10.17 7.79
N LYS A 44 -5.28 -10.59 6.56
CA LYS A 44 -6.39 -11.52 6.28
C LYS A 44 -6.13 -12.90 6.89
N ALA A 45 -4.93 -13.46 6.70
CA ALA A 45 -4.57 -14.75 7.28
C ALA A 45 -4.64 -14.73 8.82
N VAL A 46 -4.11 -13.67 9.45
CA VAL A 46 -4.25 -13.46 10.92
C VAL A 46 -5.71 -13.34 11.32
N SER A 47 -6.53 -12.60 10.56
CA SER A 47 -7.97 -12.47 10.85
C SER A 47 -8.70 -13.81 10.77
N GLU A 48 -8.37 -14.67 9.83
CA GLU A 48 -8.93 -16.02 9.69
C GLU A 48 -8.50 -16.94 10.85
N SER A 49 -7.24 -16.83 11.28
CA SER A 49 -6.75 -17.54 12.47
C SER A 49 -7.49 -17.06 13.72
N PHE A 50 -7.57 -15.75 13.92
CA PHE A 50 -8.26 -15.14 15.06
C PHE A 50 -9.72 -15.60 15.22
N VAL A 51 -10.48 -15.63 14.13
CA VAL A 51 -11.90 -16.10 14.18
C VAL A 51 -11.98 -17.56 14.58
N ARG A 52 -11.02 -18.37 14.18
CA ARG A 52 -10.96 -19.80 14.52
C ARG A 52 -10.58 -20.03 16.00
N THR A 53 -9.65 -19.24 16.53
CA THR A 53 -9.13 -19.39 17.90
C THR A 53 -9.95 -18.61 18.92
N HIS A 54 -10.69 -17.60 18.51
CA HIS A 54 -11.48 -16.70 19.35
C HIS A 54 -12.93 -16.55 18.84
N PRO A 55 -13.74 -17.60 18.85
CA PRO A 55 -15.08 -17.59 18.23
C PRO A 55 -16.09 -16.65 18.92
N ASP A 56 -15.80 -16.17 20.12
CA ASP A 56 -16.65 -15.24 20.87
C ASP A 56 -16.55 -13.79 20.35
N PHE A 57 -15.53 -13.48 19.53
CA PHE A 57 -15.38 -12.15 18.94
C PHE A 57 -15.86 -12.13 17.49
N ARG A 58 -16.30 -10.97 17.05
CA ARG A 58 -16.65 -10.77 15.64
C ARG A 58 -15.42 -10.78 14.75
N SER A 59 -15.63 -11.23 13.52
CA SER A 59 -14.59 -11.20 12.50
C SER A 59 -14.08 -9.77 12.28
N PRO A 60 -12.75 -9.56 12.30
CA PRO A 60 -12.15 -8.28 11.94
C PRO A 60 -12.50 -7.85 10.51
N ILE A 61 -12.70 -6.56 10.31
CA ILE A 61 -12.90 -5.94 8.98
C ILE A 61 -11.54 -5.41 8.52
N ILE A 62 -11.01 -6.02 7.46
CA ILE A 62 -9.69 -5.66 6.89
C ILE A 62 -9.91 -5.07 5.50
N GLU A 63 -9.40 -3.85 5.25
CA GLU A 63 -9.58 -3.13 3.98
C GLU A 63 -8.23 -2.68 3.43
N ALA A 64 -7.97 -2.97 2.14
CA ALA A 64 -6.80 -2.48 1.43
C ALA A 64 -7.09 -1.08 0.87
N THR A 65 -6.51 -0.04 1.46
CA THR A 65 -6.70 1.37 1.06
C THR A 65 -5.40 2.05 0.63
N GLY A 66 -4.31 1.28 0.58
CA GLY A 66 -2.95 1.78 0.47
C GLY A 66 -2.45 2.41 1.78
N THR A 67 -1.13 2.49 1.97
CA THR A 67 -0.53 3.03 3.20
C THR A 67 -1.00 4.46 3.50
N GLY A 68 -0.94 5.36 2.52
CA GLY A 68 -1.33 6.77 2.70
C GLY A 68 -2.83 6.95 2.96
N GLY A 69 -3.68 6.18 2.26
CA GLY A 69 -5.12 6.17 2.48
C GLY A 69 -5.48 5.66 3.88
N GLY A 70 -4.84 4.57 4.30
CA GLY A 70 -4.99 4.01 5.64
C GLY A 70 -4.58 4.99 6.75
N MET A 71 -3.42 5.65 6.61
CA MET A 71 -2.96 6.68 7.54
C MET A 71 -3.97 7.83 7.67
N LYS A 72 -4.51 8.32 6.56
CA LYS A 72 -5.52 9.39 6.57
C LYS A 72 -6.78 8.98 7.32
N LEU A 73 -7.30 7.77 7.10
CA LEU A 73 -8.48 7.24 7.79
C LEU A 73 -8.20 7.00 9.28
N PHE A 74 -7.03 6.42 9.58
CA PHE A 74 -6.60 6.16 10.95
C PHE A 74 -6.46 7.46 11.76
N CYS A 75 -5.84 8.48 11.18
CA CYS A 75 -5.64 9.78 11.82
C CYS A 75 -6.89 10.69 11.85
N ALA A 76 -8.07 10.20 11.40
CA ALA A 76 -9.29 11.02 11.38
C ALA A 76 -9.94 11.23 12.76
N GLY A 77 -9.50 10.52 13.80
CA GLY A 77 -9.99 10.66 15.17
C GLY A 77 -10.06 9.36 15.95
N LEU A 78 -10.65 9.38 17.14
CA LEU A 78 -10.83 8.23 18.04
C LEU A 78 -12.26 7.66 18.02
N GLY A 79 -13.17 8.22 17.23
CA GLY A 79 -14.58 7.80 17.21
C GLY A 79 -14.77 6.41 16.60
N ALA A 80 -15.92 5.77 16.92
CA ALA A 80 -16.28 4.43 16.45
C ALA A 80 -16.34 4.26 14.92
N SER A 81 -16.47 5.35 14.16
CA SER A 81 -16.43 5.36 12.70
C SER A 81 -15.01 5.28 12.11
N THR A 82 -13.96 5.47 12.94
CA THR A 82 -12.57 5.45 12.49
C THR A 82 -11.92 4.08 12.73
N PRO A 83 -10.91 3.67 11.95
CA PRO A 83 -10.21 2.39 12.14
C PRO A 83 -9.45 2.33 13.47
N ASP A 84 -9.29 1.13 14.01
CA ASP A 84 -8.51 0.86 15.23
C ASP A 84 -7.03 0.75 14.92
N MET A 85 -6.75 0.21 13.73
CA MET A 85 -5.40 -0.05 13.26
C MET A 85 -5.24 0.40 11.80
N THR A 86 -3.99 0.69 11.44
CA THR A 86 -3.61 0.84 10.05
C THR A 86 -2.35 0.04 9.76
N HIS A 87 -2.36 -0.66 8.62
CA HIS A 87 -1.21 -1.39 8.09
C HIS A 87 -0.41 -0.47 7.18
N ALA A 88 0.90 -0.57 7.22
CA ALA A 88 1.76 0.29 6.42
C ALA A 88 2.97 -0.47 5.86
N SER A 89 3.33 -0.15 4.62
CA SER A 89 4.50 -0.67 3.93
C SER A 89 5.70 0.28 4.00
N ARG A 90 5.61 1.28 4.85
CA ARG A 90 6.66 2.21 5.27
C ARG A 90 6.33 2.78 6.63
N ARG A 91 7.33 3.37 7.27
CA ARG A 91 7.09 4.09 8.52
C ARG A 91 6.16 5.31 8.33
N MET A 92 5.37 5.63 9.35
CA MET A 92 4.54 6.83 9.39
C MET A 92 5.39 8.09 9.23
N LYS A 93 4.97 8.99 8.33
CA LYS A 93 5.67 10.27 8.10
C LYS A 93 5.39 11.25 9.26
N ALA A 94 6.31 12.16 9.52
CA ALA A 94 6.12 13.20 10.54
C ALA A 94 4.85 14.04 10.29
N SER A 95 4.54 14.34 9.02
CA SER A 95 3.31 15.06 8.64
C SER A 95 2.03 14.27 8.90
N GLU A 96 2.05 12.92 8.74
CA GLU A 96 0.93 12.05 9.06
C GLU A 96 0.71 12.00 10.57
N PHE A 97 1.79 11.87 11.35
CA PHE A 97 1.70 11.90 12.80
C PHE A 97 1.17 13.25 13.33
N ALA A 98 1.62 14.38 12.77
CA ALA A 98 1.08 15.69 13.10
C ALA A 98 -0.43 15.79 12.79
N GLY A 99 -0.88 15.22 11.67
CA GLY A 99 -2.31 15.10 11.32
C GLY A 99 -3.09 14.26 12.32
N CYS A 100 -2.53 13.14 12.78
CA CYS A 100 -3.10 12.32 13.84
C CYS A 100 -3.28 13.14 15.13
N GLN A 101 -2.23 13.83 15.57
CA GLN A 101 -2.26 14.66 16.80
C GLN A 101 -3.32 15.78 16.72
N ALA A 102 -3.43 16.45 15.57
CA ALA A 102 -4.42 17.50 15.35
C ALA A 102 -5.87 17.00 15.51
N ASN A 103 -6.11 15.70 15.26
CA ASN A 103 -7.41 15.04 15.42
C ASN A 103 -7.53 14.25 16.73
N GLY A 104 -6.65 14.46 17.70
CA GLY A 104 -6.69 13.82 19.02
C GLY A 104 -6.14 12.39 19.08
N VAL A 105 -5.59 11.86 17.99
CA VAL A 105 -4.92 10.55 17.96
C VAL A 105 -3.45 10.74 18.32
N THR A 106 -3.15 10.78 19.61
CA THR A 106 -1.84 11.14 20.15
C THR A 106 -1.03 9.96 20.69
N ASP A 107 -1.71 8.88 21.12
CA ASP A 107 -1.07 7.69 21.70
C ASP A 107 -1.21 6.52 20.71
N ILE A 108 -0.15 6.30 19.94
CA ILE A 108 -0.09 5.33 18.84
C ILE A 108 0.99 4.31 19.15
N ILE A 109 0.64 3.03 19.03
CA ILE A 109 1.60 1.92 19.11
C ILE A 109 2.06 1.61 17.68
N GLU A 110 3.37 1.63 17.46
CA GLU A 110 4.03 1.18 16.22
C GLU A 110 4.59 -0.21 16.44
N VAL A 111 4.25 -1.16 15.58
CA VAL A 111 4.80 -2.52 15.60
C VAL A 111 5.35 -2.82 14.21
N GLN A 112 6.64 -3.14 14.12
CA GLN A 112 7.20 -3.71 12.89
C GLN A 112 6.84 -5.20 12.87
N VAL A 113 6.09 -5.61 11.84
CA VAL A 113 5.55 -6.97 11.73
C VAL A 113 6.28 -7.83 10.71
N GLY A 114 7.13 -7.25 9.89
CA GLY A 114 7.87 -8.01 8.88
C GLY A 114 8.72 -7.13 7.98
N LEU A 115 9.30 -7.80 7.00
CA LEU A 115 10.08 -7.20 5.90
C LEU A 115 9.42 -7.60 4.59
N ASP A 116 9.39 -6.68 3.65
CA ASP A 116 8.98 -6.92 2.27
C ASP A 116 10.14 -6.62 1.34
N GLY A 117 10.29 -7.41 0.29
CA GLY A 117 11.28 -7.19 -0.74
C GLY A 117 10.68 -7.51 -2.11
N ILE A 118 10.85 -6.61 -3.07
CA ILE A 118 10.56 -6.90 -4.47
C ILE A 118 11.87 -7.17 -5.18
N ALA A 119 11.89 -8.21 -6.03
CA ALA A 119 13.04 -8.58 -6.81
C ALA A 119 12.79 -8.31 -8.30
N PHE A 120 13.85 -7.84 -8.96
CA PHE A 120 13.96 -7.86 -10.41
C PHE A 120 14.73 -9.12 -10.80
N ALA A 121 14.21 -9.90 -11.73
CA ALA A 121 14.78 -11.19 -12.09
C ALA A 121 14.72 -11.45 -13.59
N SER A 122 15.55 -12.35 -14.06
CA SER A 122 15.53 -12.92 -15.41
C SER A 122 15.54 -14.45 -15.34
N ALA A 123 15.40 -15.14 -16.47
CA ALA A 123 15.65 -16.57 -16.54
C ALA A 123 17.06 -16.90 -16.01
N LYS A 124 17.28 -18.12 -15.49
CA LYS A 124 18.57 -18.54 -14.93
C LYS A 124 19.75 -18.35 -15.87
N ASN A 125 19.51 -18.55 -17.16
CA ASN A 125 20.49 -18.36 -18.25
C ASN A 125 20.10 -17.15 -19.14
N GLY A 126 19.29 -16.24 -18.61
CA GLY A 126 18.82 -15.05 -19.30
C GLY A 126 19.74 -13.86 -19.16
N ILE A 127 19.20 -12.69 -19.50
CA ILE A 127 19.94 -11.41 -19.43
C ILE A 127 20.40 -11.13 -18.00
N THR A 128 21.59 -10.53 -17.91
CA THR A 128 22.11 -9.97 -16.66
C THR A 128 22.36 -8.48 -16.87
N MET A 129 21.96 -7.67 -15.90
CA MET A 129 22.21 -6.23 -15.90
C MET A 129 22.23 -5.70 -14.48
N ASN A 130 22.90 -4.58 -14.30
CA ASN A 130 22.84 -3.83 -13.05
C ASN A 130 21.86 -2.67 -13.25
N LEU A 131 20.71 -2.77 -12.61
CA LEU A 131 19.68 -1.75 -12.66
C LEU A 131 19.96 -0.66 -11.62
N THR A 132 19.36 0.49 -11.80
CA THR A 132 19.20 1.52 -10.78
C THR A 132 17.73 1.94 -10.73
N PRO A 133 17.22 2.53 -9.64
CA PRO A 133 15.88 3.09 -9.62
C PRO A 133 15.62 4.05 -10.79
N LYS A 134 16.62 4.87 -11.15
CA LYS A 134 16.55 5.79 -12.29
C LYS A 134 16.36 5.05 -13.62
N ILE A 135 17.18 4.02 -13.90
CA ILE A 135 17.05 3.20 -15.10
C ILE A 135 15.67 2.56 -15.19
N VAL A 136 15.18 1.98 -14.08
CA VAL A 136 13.85 1.36 -14.04
C VAL A 136 12.75 2.38 -14.28
N TYR A 137 12.84 3.54 -13.65
CA TYR A 137 11.89 4.63 -13.86
C TYR A 137 11.88 5.10 -15.33
N GLU A 138 13.03 5.41 -15.92
CA GLU A 138 13.14 5.86 -17.31
C GLU A 138 12.67 4.79 -18.30
N ALA A 139 12.85 3.50 -17.98
CA ALA A 139 12.37 2.39 -18.80
C ALA A 139 10.86 2.18 -18.72
N LEU A 140 10.26 2.37 -17.54
CA LEU A 140 8.89 1.93 -17.26
C LEU A 140 7.88 3.05 -17.08
N ALA A 141 8.28 4.30 -16.85
CA ALA A 141 7.35 5.41 -16.71
C ALA A 141 6.58 5.65 -18.02
N ALA A 142 5.27 5.96 -17.89
CA ALA A 142 4.42 6.33 -19.02
C ALA A 142 4.90 7.63 -19.69
N SER A 143 5.39 8.58 -18.89
CA SER A 143 5.86 9.89 -19.34
C SER A 143 7.06 10.34 -18.49
N PRO A 144 8.27 9.79 -18.71
CA PRO A 144 9.44 10.09 -17.91
C PRO A 144 9.72 11.58 -17.88
N TYR A 145 9.74 12.16 -16.67
CA TYR A 145 9.91 13.62 -16.43
C TYR A 145 8.95 14.50 -17.24
N GLY A 146 7.75 14.00 -17.55
CA GLY A 146 6.73 14.69 -18.34
C GLY A 146 7.00 14.69 -19.85
N LYS A 147 7.97 13.91 -20.33
CA LYS A 147 8.29 13.77 -21.76
C LYS A 147 7.63 12.52 -22.33
N PRO A 148 7.37 12.46 -23.65
CA PRO A 148 6.92 11.22 -24.30
C PRO A 148 7.89 10.07 -24.05
N GLN A 149 7.36 8.88 -23.76
CA GLN A 149 8.16 7.67 -23.64
C GLN A 149 8.62 7.21 -25.04
N THR A 150 9.92 7.19 -25.28
CA THR A 150 10.53 6.82 -26.56
C THR A 150 11.46 5.62 -26.48
N ALA A 151 11.91 5.24 -25.29
CA ALA A 151 12.82 4.12 -25.11
C ALA A 151 12.14 2.79 -25.50
N LYS A 152 12.78 2.03 -26.38
CA LYS A 152 12.33 0.72 -26.85
C LYS A 152 13.26 -0.40 -26.38
N THR A 153 14.55 -0.10 -26.23
CA THR A 153 15.57 -1.02 -25.75
C THR A 153 16.15 -0.53 -24.44
N TRP A 154 16.78 -1.43 -23.67
CA TRP A 154 17.48 -1.06 -22.45
C TRP A 154 18.64 -0.09 -22.75
N SER A 155 19.31 -0.26 -23.90
CA SER A 155 20.39 0.66 -24.35
C SER A 155 19.90 2.06 -24.73
N ASP A 156 18.60 2.24 -25.06
CA ASP A 156 18.00 3.58 -25.23
C ASP A 156 17.92 4.36 -23.91
N VAL A 157 17.83 3.64 -22.77
CA VAL A 157 17.79 4.23 -21.42
C VAL A 157 19.21 4.48 -20.92
N ASP A 158 20.08 3.49 -21.03
CA ASP A 158 21.48 3.58 -20.64
C ASP A 158 22.35 2.79 -21.65
N PRO A 159 23.29 3.44 -22.37
CA PRO A 159 24.14 2.76 -23.35
C PRO A 159 25.02 1.64 -22.81
N SER A 160 25.19 1.52 -21.49
CA SER A 160 25.91 0.41 -20.84
C SER A 160 25.08 -0.87 -20.74
N LEU A 161 23.78 -0.78 -20.96
CA LEU A 161 22.86 -1.90 -20.88
C LEU A 161 22.73 -2.63 -22.24
N PRO A 162 22.25 -3.88 -22.25
CA PRO A 162 22.09 -4.65 -23.48
C PRO A 162 21.16 -3.94 -24.49
N ASP A 163 21.52 -4.03 -25.78
CA ASP A 163 20.65 -3.60 -26.87
C ASP A 163 19.56 -4.66 -27.14
N LEU A 164 18.65 -4.78 -26.16
CA LEU A 164 17.51 -5.71 -26.16
C LEU A 164 16.23 -4.94 -25.88
N PRO A 165 15.10 -5.35 -26.49
CA PRO A 165 13.81 -4.73 -26.21
C PRO A 165 13.49 -4.71 -24.72
N ILE A 166 12.95 -3.60 -24.24
CA ILE A 166 12.38 -3.53 -22.89
C ILE A 166 11.14 -4.41 -22.88
N LEU A 167 11.20 -5.52 -22.13
CA LEU A 167 10.07 -6.41 -21.89
C LEU A 167 10.08 -6.80 -20.42
N VAL A 168 9.10 -6.32 -19.67
CA VAL A 168 8.99 -6.52 -18.24
C VAL A 168 7.63 -7.15 -17.94
N TYR A 169 7.63 -8.31 -17.32
CA TYR A 169 6.46 -8.94 -16.74
C TYR A 169 6.38 -8.55 -15.26
N GLY A 170 5.26 -8.00 -14.85
CA GLY A 170 5.13 -7.52 -13.48
C GLY A 170 3.70 -7.61 -12.94
N PRO A 171 3.52 -7.26 -11.66
CA PRO A 171 2.24 -7.32 -11.00
C PRO A 171 1.28 -6.24 -11.52
N PRO A 172 -0.06 -6.49 -11.45
CA PRO A 172 -1.08 -5.54 -11.84
C PRO A 172 -1.14 -4.34 -10.87
N SER A 173 -1.87 -3.31 -11.27
CA SER A 173 -2.00 -2.08 -10.47
C SER A 173 -2.70 -2.28 -9.12
N THR A 174 -3.38 -3.41 -8.91
CA THR A 174 -4.05 -3.80 -7.66
C THR A 174 -3.12 -4.49 -6.66
N SER A 175 -1.93 -4.93 -7.09
CA SER A 175 -0.99 -5.69 -6.28
C SER A 175 -0.18 -4.82 -5.31
N GLY A 176 0.05 -5.32 -4.09
CA GLY A 176 0.98 -4.72 -3.14
C GLY A 176 2.43 -4.67 -3.63
N THR A 177 2.86 -5.63 -4.45
CA THR A 177 4.16 -5.62 -5.13
C THR A 177 4.25 -4.47 -6.14
N ARG A 178 3.15 -4.12 -6.82
CA ARG A 178 3.09 -2.94 -7.69
C ARG A 178 3.20 -1.64 -6.88
N ASP A 179 2.59 -1.56 -5.69
CA ASP A 179 2.76 -0.41 -4.80
C ASP A 179 4.22 -0.30 -4.33
N ALA A 180 4.87 -1.44 -4.03
CA ALA A 180 6.30 -1.46 -3.71
C ALA A 180 7.16 -0.94 -4.88
N LEU A 181 6.90 -1.39 -6.10
CA LEU A 181 7.58 -0.90 -7.30
C LEU A 181 7.46 0.62 -7.43
N LYS A 182 6.26 1.18 -7.24
CA LYS A 182 6.03 2.62 -7.30
C LYS A 182 6.82 3.37 -6.23
N GLU A 183 6.62 2.97 -4.95
CA GLU A 183 7.16 3.70 -3.80
C GLU A 183 8.67 3.57 -3.64
N LEU A 184 9.25 2.39 -3.91
CA LEU A 184 10.67 2.13 -3.65
C LEU A 184 11.56 2.38 -4.86
N VAL A 185 11.04 2.22 -6.07
CA VAL A 185 11.87 2.22 -7.27
C VAL A 185 11.49 3.36 -8.21
N LEU A 186 10.22 3.49 -8.59
CA LEU A 186 9.83 4.49 -9.58
C LEU A 186 9.92 5.92 -9.00
N GLU A 187 9.39 6.16 -7.79
CA GLU A 187 9.52 7.47 -7.13
C GLU A 187 10.99 7.82 -6.89
N ALA A 188 11.78 6.89 -6.32
CA ALA A 188 13.20 7.12 -6.08
C ALA A 188 13.99 7.41 -7.37
N GLY A 189 13.64 6.73 -8.46
CA GLY A 189 14.23 7.00 -9.78
C GLY A 189 13.83 8.36 -10.35
N CYS A 190 12.57 8.74 -10.21
CA CYS A 190 12.02 10.02 -10.65
C CYS A 190 12.65 11.19 -9.87
N GLU A 191 12.81 11.06 -8.56
CA GLU A 191 13.38 12.08 -7.66
C GLU A 191 14.88 12.34 -7.91
N THR A 192 15.53 11.56 -8.78
CA THR A 192 16.90 11.90 -9.25
C THR A 192 16.93 13.18 -10.07
N ASP A 193 15.78 13.64 -10.60
CA ASP A 193 15.62 14.97 -11.21
C ASP A 193 15.13 15.96 -10.12
N PRO A 194 15.89 17.04 -9.81
CA PRO A 194 15.52 18.01 -8.79
C PRO A 194 14.17 18.70 -9.01
N ASN A 195 13.69 18.80 -10.27
CA ASN A 195 12.37 19.37 -10.54
C ASN A 195 11.25 18.43 -10.10
N MET A 196 11.47 17.11 -10.20
CA MET A 196 10.51 16.12 -9.74
C MET A 196 10.49 16.03 -8.22
N GLU A 197 11.65 16.13 -7.57
CA GLU A 197 11.74 16.23 -6.10
C GLU A 197 10.96 17.46 -5.58
N ALA A 198 11.15 18.63 -6.22
CA ALA A 198 10.39 19.83 -5.86
C ALA A 198 8.88 19.69 -6.15
N LEU A 199 8.49 18.97 -7.20
CA LEU A 199 7.09 18.72 -7.56
C LEU A 199 6.40 17.88 -6.50
N LYS A 200 7.09 16.96 -5.86
CA LYS A 200 6.56 16.11 -4.77
C LYS A 200 5.97 16.92 -3.61
N GLU A 201 6.58 18.07 -3.32
CA GLU A 201 6.13 18.96 -2.24
C GLU A 201 5.06 19.96 -2.71
N THR A 202 5.08 20.36 -3.98
CA THR A 202 4.22 21.42 -4.52
C THR A 202 2.94 20.92 -5.17
N ASP A 203 2.98 19.75 -5.85
CA ASP A 203 1.84 19.15 -6.54
C ASP A 203 1.96 17.62 -6.52
N LYS A 204 1.45 17.00 -5.45
CA LYS A 204 1.53 15.55 -5.22
C LYS A 204 0.78 14.74 -6.27
N ASP A 205 -0.32 15.25 -6.81
CA ASP A 205 -1.11 14.54 -7.81
C ASP A 205 -0.34 14.49 -9.13
N ARG A 206 0.26 15.61 -9.52
CA ARG A 206 1.11 15.68 -10.72
C ARG A 206 2.38 14.86 -10.55
N PHE A 207 3.01 14.89 -9.39
CA PHE A 207 4.14 14.03 -9.05
C PHE A 207 3.76 12.56 -9.22
N GLY A 208 2.64 12.12 -8.63
CA GLY A 208 2.15 10.75 -8.76
C GLY A 208 1.96 10.33 -10.22
N GLN A 209 1.32 11.17 -11.04
CA GLN A 209 1.14 10.90 -12.47
C GLN A 209 2.47 10.72 -13.21
N LEU A 210 3.44 11.59 -12.98
CA LEU A 210 4.71 11.55 -13.70
C LEU A 210 5.66 10.46 -13.18
N CYS A 211 5.67 10.23 -11.86
CA CYS A 211 6.68 9.39 -11.22
C CYS A 211 6.22 7.94 -10.98
N THR A 212 4.91 7.65 -11.01
CA THR A 212 4.41 6.30 -10.67
C THR A 212 3.54 5.65 -11.73
N GLU A 213 3.11 6.39 -12.76
CA GLU A 213 2.33 5.81 -13.85
C GLU A 213 3.23 4.98 -14.78
N VAL A 214 2.87 3.71 -14.95
CA VAL A 214 3.65 2.77 -15.77
C VAL A 214 3.09 2.73 -17.18
N ARG A 215 4.01 2.65 -18.17
CA ARG A 215 3.68 2.56 -19.60
C ARG A 215 2.80 1.37 -19.94
N SER A 216 1.95 1.54 -20.96
CA SER A 216 0.96 0.53 -21.42
C SER A 216 1.14 0.13 -22.88
N ASP A 217 2.29 0.40 -23.48
CA ASP A 217 2.61 0.14 -24.89
C ASP A 217 3.16 -1.27 -25.16
N GLY A 218 3.09 -2.15 -24.17
CA GLY A 218 3.52 -3.56 -24.25
C GLY A 218 4.95 -3.82 -23.74
N ALA A 219 5.74 -2.79 -23.39
CA ALA A 219 7.04 -2.98 -22.75
C ALA A 219 6.90 -3.42 -21.27
N TYR A 220 5.84 -3.00 -20.60
CA TYR A 220 5.39 -3.56 -19.32
C TYR A 220 4.10 -4.35 -19.52
N VAL A 221 4.07 -5.59 -19.03
CA VAL A 221 2.94 -6.50 -19.21
C VAL A 221 2.47 -7.02 -17.85
N ASP A 222 1.26 -6.65 -17.46
CA ASP A 222 0.62 -7.17 -16.26
C ASP A 222 0.35 -8.68 -16.38
N GLN A 223 0.73 -9.45 -15.35
CA GLN A 223 0.56 -10.91 -15.32
C GLN A 223 -0.46 -11.40 -14.27
N GLY A 224 -1.27 -10.50 -13.72
CA GLY A 224 -2.22 -10.82 -12.65
C GLY A 224 -1.54 -10.91 -11.28
N GLU A 225 -2.31 -11.33 -10.27
CA GLU A 225 -1.89 -11.34 -8.85
C GLU A 225 -0.97 -12.52 -8.48
N GLN A 226 -0.75 -13.48 -9.40
CA GLN A 226 0.02 -14.67 -9.10
C GLN A 226 1.45 -14.55 -9.64
N ASP A 227 2.41 -14.27 -8.77
CA ASP A 227 3.81 -14.09 -9.12
C ASP A 227 4.43 -15.31 -9.82
N ASN A 228 3.92 -16.52 -9.57
CA ASN A 228 4.33 -17.73 -10.30
C ASN A 228 4.14 -17.65 -11.82
N LEU A 229 3.15 -16.87 -12.30
CA LEU A 229 2.97 -16.64 -13.73
C LEU A 229 4.11 -15.80 -14.31
N ILE A 230 4.60 -14.83 -13.55
CA ILE A 230 5.75 -13.99 -13.93
C ILE A 230 7.00 -14.88 -14.04
N VAL A 231 7.24 -15.75 -13.05
CA VAL A 231 8.36 -16.72 -13.08
C VAL A 231 8.32 -17.58 -14.33
N GLN A 232 7.15 -18.15 -14.67
CA GLN A 232 6.99 -18.97 -15.89
C GLN A 232 7.24 -18.16 -17.18
N LYS A 233 6.81 -16.89 -17.22
CA LYS A 233 6.99 -16.04 -18.40
C LYS A 233 8.45 -15.70 -18.65
N ILE A 234 9.22 -15.35 -17.61
CA ILE A 234 10.64 -15.08 -17.77
C ILE A 234 11.46 -16.35 -18.01
N GLU A 235 11.08 -17.51 -17.42
CA GLU A 235 11.72 -18.80 -17.73
C GLU A 235 11.60 -19.13 -19.22
N GLY A 236 10.45 -18.87 -19.82
CA GLY A 236 10.20 -19.06 -21.25
C GLY A 236 10.74 -17.98 -22.17
N ASN A 237 11.23 -16.84 -21.63
CA ASN A 237 11.79 -15.73 -22.40
C ASN A 237 13.05 -15.17 -21.74
N PRO A 238 14.24 -15.66 -22.10
CA PRO A 238 15.51 -15.26 -21.48
C PRO A 238 15.87 -13.77 -21.59
N ASN A 239 15.22 -13.02 -22.50
CA ASN A 239 15.45 -11.59 -22.70
C ASN A 239 14.47 -10.72 -21.88
N ALA A 240 13.53 -11.31 -21.16
CA ALA A 240 12.58 -10.59 -20.36
C ALA A 240 13.05 -10.43 -18.90
N VAL A 241 12.53 -9.40 -18.25
CA VAL A 241 12.66 -9.13 -16.81
C VAL A 241 11.32 -9.43 -16.13
N GLY A 242 11.37 -10.04 -14.95
CA GLY A 242 10.22 -10.20 -14.06
C GLY A 242 10.36 -9.31 -12.83
N ILE A 243 9.23 -8.83 -12.31
CA ILE A 243 9.14 -8.10 -11.04
C ILE A 243 8.14 -8.83 -10.15
N PHE A 244 8.57 -9.31 -8.99
CA PHE A 244 7.75 -10.05 -8.04
C PHE A 244 8.34 -10.02 -6.63
N GLY A 245 7.62 -10.56 -5.64
CA GLY A 245 8.10 -10.66 -4.27
C GLY A 245 9.35 -11.53 -4.15
N TYR A 246 10.28 -11.13 -3.28
CA TYR A 246 11.57 -11.81 -3.08
C TYR A 246 11.42 -13.32 -2.76
N SER A 247 10.39 -13.72 -2.03
CA SER A 247 10.13 -15.13 -1.73
C SER A 247 10.03 -16.00 -2.97
N TYR A 248 9.45 -15.47 -4.04
CA TYR A 248 9.35 -16.21 -5.32
C TYR A 248 10.70 -16.34 -6.04
N LEU A 249 11.60 -15.35 -5.87
CA LEU A 249 12.97 -15.49 -6.36
C LEU A 249 13.70 -16.62 -5.61
N GLU A 250 13.57 -16.65 -4.31
CA GLU A 250 14.20 -17.67 -3.45
C GLU A 250 13.69 -19.07 -3.76
N GLU A 251 12.36 -19.24 -3.79
CA GLU A 251 11.70 -20.52 -4.09
C GLU A 251 12.00 -21.05 -5.50
N ASN A 252 12.27 -20.16 -6.48
CA ASN A 252 12.51 -20.52 -7.88
C ASN A 252 13.97 -20.25 -8.32
N SER A 253 14.92 -20.24 -7.40
CA SER A 253 16.36 -19.94 -7.66
C SER A 253 17.03 -20.91 -8.65
N ASN A 254 16.44 -22.05 -8.92
CA ASN A 254 16.87 -23.00 -9.97
C ASN A 254 16.40 -22.60 -11.38
N LYS A 255 15.37 -21.74 -11.53
CA LYS A 255 14.78 -21.31 -12.80
C LYS A 255 15.11 -19.88 -13.15
N VAL A 256 15.20 -19.00 -12.15
CA VAL A 256 15.41 -17.58 -12.30
C VAL A 256 16.63 -17.10 -11.50
N GLN A 257 17.14 -15.92 -11.86
CA GLN A 257 18.23 -15.24 -11.16
C GLN A 257 17.85 -13.79 -10.88
N GLY A 258 18.24 -13.28 -9.72
CA GLY A 258 18.03 -11.90 -9.35
C GLY A 258 18.97 -10.95 -10.09
N LEU A 259 18.42 -9.83 -10.55
CA LEU A 259 19.19 -8.74 -11.14
C LEU A 259 19.66 -7.78 -10.05
N HIS A 260 20.90 -7.31 -10.15
CA HIS A 260 21.44 -6.33 -9.21
C HIS A 260 20.71 -4.99 -9.37
N MET A 261 20.58 -4.27 -8.26
CA MET A 261 20.13 -2.89 -8.23
C MET A 261 21.10 -2.04 -7.42
N ASN A 262 21.66 -0.99 -8.03
CA ASN A 262 22.77 -0.22 -7.49
C ASN A 262 24.00 -1.09 -7.14
N GLY A 263 24.25 -2.18 -7.88
CA GLY A 263 25.33 -3.12 -7.60
C GLY A 263 25.03 -4.14 -6.50
N VAL A 264 23.86 -4.06 -5.84
CA VAL A 264 23.46 -4.94 -4.75
C VAL A 264 22.58 -6.07 -5.28
N ALA A 265 22.88 -7.32 -4.95
CA ALA A 265 22.07 -8.48 -5.30
C ALA A 265 20.84 -8.59 -4.39
N PRO A 266 19.68 -9.05 -4.91
CA PRO A 266 18.51 -9.34 -4.09
C PRO A 266 18.69 -10.68 -3.34
N THR A 267 19.44 -10.65 -2.26
CA THR A 267 19.62 -11.79 -1.33
C THR A 267 18.87 -11.53 -0.03
N TYR A 268 18.65 -12.60 0.74
CA TYR A 268 18.00 -12.48 2.05
C TYR A 268 18.75 -11.46 2.95
N GLU A 269 20.09 -11.52 2.97
CA GLU A 269 20.92 -10.63 3.77
C GLU A 269 20.74 -9.17 3.36
N ASN A 270 20.81 -8.88 2.05
CA ASN A 270 20.71 -7.51 1.52
C ASN A 270 19.30 -6.93 1.65
N ILE A 271 18.27 -7.79 1.61
CA ILE A 271 16.88 -7.37 1.86
C ILE A 271 16.65 -7.13 3.34
N SER A 272 17.14 -8.02 4.21
CA SER A 272 16.96 -7.89 5.66
C SER A 272 17.76 -6.73 6.27
N SER A 273 18.89 -6.35 5.66
CA SER A 273 19.69 -5.18 6.04
C SER A 273 19.25 -3.88 5.37
N PHE A 274 18.28 -3.93 4.43
CA PHE A 274 17.84 -2.80 3.60
C PHE A 274 18.93 -2.23 2.66
N GLU A 275 19.98 -3.00 2.38
CA GLU A 275 20.97 -2.62 1.37
C GLU A 275 20.43 -2.71 -0.05
N TYR A 276 19.52 -3.69 -0.30
CA TYR A 276 18.85 -3.80 -1.58
C TYR A 276 17.73 -2.75 -1.69
N PRO A 277 17.71 -1.88 -2.73
CA PRO A 277 16.74 -0.77 -2.83
C PRO A 277 15.27 -1.19 -2.93
N GLY A 278 14.99 -2.45 -3.27
CA GLY A 278 13.64 -3.02 -3.31
C GLY A 278 13.12 -3.54 -1.96
N ALA A 279 13.80 -3.25 -0.84
CA ALA A 279 13.45 -3.74 0.49
C ALA A 279 12.81 -2.67 1.37
N ARG A 280 11.85 -3.06 2.20
CA ARG A 280 11.18 -2.17 3.15
C ARG A 280 10.62 -2.91 4.37
N PRO A 281 10.53 -2.25 5.54
CA PRO A 281 9.83 -2.78 6.70
C PRO A 281 8.31 -2.61 6.57
N LEU A 282 7.57 -3.57 7.13
CA LEU A 282 6.12 -3.55 7.24
C LEU A 282 5.70 -3.24 8.66
N TYR A 283 4.67 -2.42 8.83
CA TYR A 283 4.21 -1.94 10.12
C TYR A 283 2.71 -2.12 10.32
N VAL A 284 2.36 -2.24 11.59
CA VAL A 284 0.99 -2.06 12.10
C VAL A 284 1.02 -0.91 13.09
N TYR A 285 0.14 0.07 12.91
CA TYR A 285 -0.10 1.16 13.85
C TYR A 285 -1.44 0.94 14.54
N VAL A 286 -1.48 1.08 15.86
CA VAL A 286 -2.65 0.81 16.69
C VAL A 286 -2.96 2.02 17.55
N LYS A 287 -4.23 2.43 17.61
CA LYS A 287 -4.70 3.42 18.58
C LYS A 287 -4.71 2.80 19.96
N LYS A 288 -3.87 3.24 20.87
CA LYS A 288 -3.80 2.69 22.23
C LYS A 288 -5.12 2.84 23.00
N ALA A 289 -5.82 3.96 22.79
CA ALA A 289 -7.13 4.19 23.38
C ALA A 289 -8.19 3.13 22.98
N HIS A 290 -8.02 2.44 21.84
CA HIS A 290 -8.95 1.43 21.36
C HIS A 290 -8.68 0.02 21.94
N LEU A 291 -7.51 -0.22 22.56
CA LEU A 291 -7.15 -1.54 23.10
C LEU A 291 -8.15 -2.08 24.12
N ASP A 292 -8.71 -1.22 24.94
CA ASP A 292 -9.71 -1.59 25.95
C ASP A 292 -11.15 -1.32 25.51
N ALA A 293 -11.33 -0.48 24.50
CA ALA A 293 -12.65 -0.07 24.01
C ALA A 293 -13.22 -1.03 22.95
N ILE A 294 -12.35 -1.71 22.17
CA ILE A 294 -12.76 -2.61 21.09
C ILE A 294 -12.58 -4.07 21.52
N PRO A 295 -13.66 -4.84 21.60
CA PRO A 295 -13.61 -6.25 21.99
C PRO A 295 -12.68 -7.07 21.08
N GLY A 296 -11.78 -7.84 21.69
CA GLY A 296 -10.87 -8.74 20.97
C GLY A 296 -9.63 -8.07 20.37
N LEU A 297 -9.47 -6.74 20.42
CA LEU A 297 -8.31 -6.08 19.79
C LEU A 297 -6.96 -6.52 20.39
N LYS A 298 -6.89 -6.68 21.72
CA LYS A 298 -5.68 -7.17 22.38
C LYS A 298 -5.34 -8.61 21.98
N GLN A 299 -6.34 -9.46 21.88
CA GLN A 299 -6.20 -10.85 21.45
C GLN A 299 -5.75 -10.94 19.99
N TYR A 300 -6.33 -10.10 19.12
CA TYR A 300 -5.93 -10.02 17.71
C TYR A 300 -4.47 -9.59 17.52
N LEU A 301 -3.97 -8.69 18.37
CA LEU A 301 -2.58 -8.25 18.32
C LEU A 301 -1.60 -9.30 18.89
N ALA A 302 -2.10 -10.29 19.60
CA ALA A 302 -1.30 -11.39 20.14
C ALA A 302 -1.30 -12.64 19.26
N GLU A 303 -2.19 -12.69 18.22
CA GLU A 303 -2.28 -13.77 17.22
C GLU A 303 -1.10 -13.72 16.24
#